data_969d2096c7763e0dbb292470c07f514e
#
_entry.id   969d2096c7763e0dbb292470c07f514e
#
_cell.length_a   1.000
_cell.length_b   1.000
_cell.length_c   1.000
_cell.angle_alpha   90.00
_cell.angle_beta   90.00
_cell.angle_gamma   90.00
#
_symmetry.space_group_name_H-M   'P 1'
#
loop_
_entity.id
_entity.type
_entity.pdbx_description
1 polymer ?
#
loop_
_entity_poly.entity_id
_entity_poly.type
_entity_poly.pdbx_seq_one_letter_code
_entity_poly.pdbx_strand_id
1 'polypeptide(L)'
;MNRTNKVLLIYTGGTIGMGHNQRTGALEPLDFNHLVDNVPEFKLIPTEVDTYQFDPPIDSSDMSPVRWKQLVKVIADRYDDYDGFVVLHGTDTMSYTASVLSFMFENLTKPIILTGSQLPIGQLRTDGKENLMTSLELASAHHLDGTPTVPEVCIYFSGHLLRGNRSTKQNADEFNAFDTFNYPHLCEAGVNFNFNEHNILKPDFTKPMVPHFELDNNVIIFSLFPGIEEHLIHHMFDAPELRSIVMRSYGSGNAPQQPWLMDILRKVSERDVIVVNISQCISGQVEMNRYDTGYQLKDAGVISGYDSTVEAAVTKLMHLQAKYNDSETIRKYMNQSIAGEITIYN
;
A
#
# COMPACT_ATOMS: atom_id res chain seq x y z
N MET A 1 32.58 7.01 17.46
CA MET A 1 32.49 5.85 16.59
C MET A 1 31.12 5.99 15.90
N ASN A 2 31.09 6.09 14.59
CA ASN A 2 29.81 6.07 13.88
C ASN A 2 29.19 4.68 14.10
N ARG A 3 27.98 4.64 14.66
CA ARG A 3 27.18 3.41 14.76
C ARG A 3 26.93 2.93 13.34
N THR A 4 27.20 1.67 13.06
CA THR A 4 26.79 1.06 11.78
C THR A 4 25.27 0.94 11.79
N ASN A 5 24.60 1.44 10.74
CA ASN A 5 23.16 1.29 10.60
C ASN A 5 22.79 -0.19 10.45
N LYS A 6 21.62 -0.54 10.97
CA LYS A 6 21.14 -1.92 10.98
C LYS A 6 19.76 -2.02 10.33
N VAL A 7 19.61 -2.89 9.34
CA VAL A 7 18.35 -3.10 8.59
C VAL A 7 17.87 -4.53 8.75
N LEU A 8 16.57 -4.71 9.01
CA LEU A 8 15.94 -6.02 8.96
C LEU A 8 15.35 -6.27 7.56
N LEU A 9 15.87 -7.31 6.90
CA LEU A 9 15.33 -7.80 5.64
C LEU A 9 14.33 -8.92 5.91
N ILE A 10 13.07 -8.67 5.57
CA ILE A 10 11.94 -9.58 5.80
C ILE A 10 11.54 -10.21 4.46
N TYR A 11 11.70 -11.51 4.33
CA TYR A 11 11.23 -12.26 3.16
C TYR A 11 9.85 -12.83 3.45
N THR A 12 8.81 -12.24 2.84
CA THR A 12 7.46 -12.78 2.93
C THR A 12 7.18 -13.83 1.86
N GLY A 13 7.88 -13.77 0.71
CA GLY A 13 7.68 -14.60 -0.46
C GLY A 13 7.83 -13.80 -1.75
N GLY A 14 7.26 -14.32 -2.83
CA GLY A 14 7.24 -13.69 -4.15
C GLY A 14 8.36 -14.14 -5.08
N THR A 15 8.25 -13.73 -6.34
CA THR A 15 9.09 -14.17 -7.46
C THR A 15 10.59 -13.97 -7.22
N ILE A 16 10.96 -12.92 -6.51
CA ILE A 16 12.37 -12.59 -6.23
C ILE A 16 13.13 -13.75 -5.58
N GLY A 17 12.49 -14.48 -4.66
CA GLY A 17 13.06 -15.64 -3.96
C GLY A 17 12.69 -16.99 -4.57
N MET A 18 12.21 -17.01 -5.82
CA MET A 18 11.89 -18.27 -6.50
C MET A 18 13.07 -18.81 -7.32
N GLY A 19 13.13 -20.13 -7.46
CA GLY A 19 14.04 -20.82 -8.34
C GLY A 19 13.32 -21.81 -9.24
N HIS A 20 13.97 -22.27 -10.29
CA HIS A 20 13.40 -23.30 -11.14
C HIS A 20 13.60 -24.69 -10.53
N ASN A 21 12.50 -25.41 -10.35
CA ASN A 21 12.54 -26.83 -10.08
C ASN A 21 13.18 -27.57 -11.26
N GLN A 22 14.29 -28.22 -11.03
CA GLN A 22 15.06 -28.89 -12.09
C GLN A 22 14.28 -30.01 -12.79
N ARG A 23 13.26 -30.59 -12.16
CA ARG A 23 12.46 -31.69 -12.70
C ARG A 23 11.24 -31.21 -13.48
N THR A 24 10.56 -30.15 -13.00
CA THR A 24 9.29 -29.68 -13.57
C THR A 24 9.44 -28.42 -14.40
N GLY A 25 10.53 -27.68 -14.24
CA GLY A 25 10.72 -26.34 -14.82
C GLY A 25 9.88 -25.24 -14.14
N ALA A 26 8.98 -25.59 -13.21
CA ALA A 26 8.15 -24.64 -12.51
C ALA A 26 8.98 -23.80 -11.51
N LEU A 27 8.52 -22.57 -11.25
CA LEU A 27 9.08 -21.76 -10.18
C LEU A 27 8.60 -22.30 -8.83
N GLU A 28 9.53 -22.41 -7.88
CA GLU A 28 9.27 -22.80 -6.50
C GLU A 28 10.03 -21.89 -5.54
N PRO A 29 9.50 -21.59 -4.32
CA PRO A 29 10.20 -20.78 -3.33
C PRO A 29 11.53 -21.43 -2.94
N LEU A 30 12.59 -20.63 -2.90
CA LEU A 30 13.89 -21.02 -2.40
C LEU A 30 14.05 -20.58 -0.93
N ASP A 31 14.96 -21.25 -0.22
CA ASP A 31 15.44 -20.78 1.07
C ASP A 31 16.14 -19.42 0.94
N PHE A 32 15.94 -18.53 1.90
CA PHE A 32 16.53 -17.19 1.93
C PHE A 32 18.06 -17.21 1.81
N ASN A 33 18.75 -18.21 2.37
CA ASN A 33 20.19 -18.35 2.21
C ASN A 33 20.59 -18.43 0.74
N HIS A 34 19.77 -19.08 -0.08
CA HIS A 34 19.98 -19.14 -1.52
C HIS A 34 19.85 -17.77 -2.22
N LEU A 35 19.00 -16.91 -1.70
CA LEU A 35 18.87 -15.53 -2.19
C LEU A 35 20.14 -14.74 -1.90
N VAL A 36 20.68 -14.82 -0.68
CA VAL A 36 21.93 -14.16 -0.28
C VAL A 36 23.12 -14.67 -1.10
N ASP A 37 23.19 -15.99 -1.36
CA ASP A 37 24.26 -16.58 -2.19
C ASP A 37 24.25 -16.08 -3.64
N ASN A 38 23.08 -15.70 -4.18
CA ASN A 38 22.94 -15.13 -5.52
C ASN A 38 23.25 -13.63 -5.62
N VAL A 39 23.49 -12.96 -4.48
CA VAL A 39 23.81 -11.52 -4.42
C VAL A 39 25.09 -11.31 -3.63
N PRO A 40 26.27 -11.62 -4.19
CA PRO A 40 27.55 -11.44 -3.50
C PRO A 40 27.81 -9.97 -3.13
N GLU A 41 27.14 -9.03 -3.79
CA GLU A 41 27.15 -7.59 -3.55
C GLU A 41 26.65 -7.22 -2.15
N PHE A 42 25.90 -8.09 -1.48
CA PHE A 42 25.49 -7.91 -0.08
C PHE A 42 26.66 -7.57 0.85
N LYS A 43 27.83 -8.12 0.55
CA LYS A 43 29.05 -7.86 1.33
C LYS A 43 29.63 -6.46 1.18
N LEU A 44 29.13 -5.71 0.19
CA LEU A 44 29.60 -4.34 -0.11
C LEU A 44 28.73 -3.27 0.55
N ILE A 45 27.56 -3.63 1.06
CA ILE A 45 26.67 -2.68 1.74
C ILE A 45 27.31 -2.29 3.08
N PRO A 46 27.46 -0.99 3.39
CA PRO A 46 28.02 -0.52 4.65
C PRO A 46 27.02 -0.58 5.83
N THR A 47 26.04 -1.46 5.74
CA THR A 47 24.91 -1.62 6.67
C THR A 47 24.87 -3.07 7.16
N GLU A 48 24.67 -3.26 8.45
CA GLU A 48 24.41 -4.59 9.00
C GLU A 48 23.01 -5.04 8.61
N VAL A 49 22.86 -6.21 7.98
CA VAL A 49 21.60 -6.74 7.50
C VAL A 49 21.31 -8.06 8.21
N ASP A 50 20.29 -8.06 9.06
CA ASP A 50 19.70 -9.28 9.60
C ASP A 50 18.51 -9.71 8.74
N THR A 51 18.11 -10.97 8.85
CA THR A 51 17.09 -11.55 7.99
C THR A 51 16.00 -12.23 8.80
N TYR A 52 14.77 -12.13 8.30
CA TYR A 52 13.61 -12.86 8.81
C TYR A 52 12.83 -13.45 7.66
N GLN A 53 12.51 -14.73 7.70
CA GLN A 53 11.73 -15.40 6.66
C GLN A 53 10.40 -15.90 7.21
N PHE A 54 9.33 -15.70 6.44
CA PHE A 54 8.04 -16.35 6.66
C PHE A 54 8.12 -17.82 6.26
N ASP A 55 7.60 -18.70 7.11
CA ASP A 55 7.54 -20.13 6.84
C ASP A 55 6.10 -20.63 6.98
N PRO A 56 5.49 -21.16 5.90
CA PRO A 56 6.00 -21.13 4.53
C PRO A 56 6.00 -19.72 3.93
N PRO A 57 6.81 -19.45 2.89
CA PRO A 57 6.72 -18.23 2.09
C PRO A 57 5.34 -18.06 1.49
N ILE A 58 4.87 -16.81 1.40
CA ILE A 58 3.51 -16.46 0.99
C ILE A 58 3.52 -16.12 -0.50
N ASP A 59 2.63 -16.72 -1.30
CA ASP A 59 2.25 -16.12 -2.57
C ASP A 59 1.45 -14.85 -2.29
N SER A 60 1.81 -13.73 -2.95
CA SER A 60 1.14 -12.45 -2.72
C SER A 60 -0.35 -12.47 -3.09
N SER A 61 -0.80 -13.37 -3.96
CA SER A 61 -2.22 -13.60 -4.25
C SER A 61 -3.00 -14.14 -3.06
N ASP A 62 -2.32 -14.81 -2.11
CA ASP A 62 -2.87 -15.33 -0.85
C ASP A 62 -2.68 -14.37 0.34
N MET A 63 -2.28 -13.13 0.08
CA MET A 63 -2.15 -12.12 1.13
C MET A 63 -3.52 -11.84 1.78
N SER A 64 -3.53 -11.63 3.09
CA SER A 64 -4.76 -11.49 3.88
C SER A 64 -4.53 -10.65 5.15
N PRO A 65 -5.61 -10.18 5.82
CA PRO A 65 -5.49 -9.46 7.09
C PRO A 65 -4.70 -10.22 8.16
N VAL A 66 -4.79 -11.54 8.21
CA VAL A 66 -4.01 -12.37 9.14
C VAL A 66 -2.50 -12.28 8.83
N ARG A 67 -2.14 -12.30 7.55
CA ARG A 67 -0.74 -12.18 7.11
C ARG A 67 -0.19 -10.77 7.34
N TRP A 68 -1.00 -9.74 7.09
CA TRP A 68 -0.62 -8.35 7.43
C TRP A 68 -0.38 -8.18 8.93
N LYS A 69 -1.26 -8.72 9.78
CA LYS A 69 -1.07 -8.70 11.23
C LYS A 69 0.24 -9.39 11.66
N GLN A 70 0.59 -10.51 11.03
CA GLN A 70 1.88 -11.19 11.28
C GLN A 70 3.06 -10.29 10.89
N LEU A 71 3.00 -9.65 9.71
CA LEU A 71 4.06 -8.75 9.24
C LEU A 71 4.22 -7.53 10.16
N VAL A 72 3.11 -6.89 10.54
CA VAL A 72 3.13 -5.78 11.53
C VAL A 72 3.76 -6.24 12.83
N LYS A 73 3.41 -7.43 13.33
CA LYS A 73 4.00 -7.96 14.57
C LYS A 73 5.51 -8.19 14.45
N VAL A 74 5.98 -8.75 13.34
CA VAL A 74 7.42 -8.96 13.10
C VAL A 74 8.20 -7.65 13.15
N ILE A 75 7.66 -6.59 12.53
CA ILE A 75 8.28 -5.27 12.50
C ILE A 75 8.19 -4.60 13.89
N ALA A 76 7.01 -4.59 14.49
CA ALA A 76 6.77 -3.93 15.79
C ALA A 76 7.62 -4.53 16.92
N ASP A 77 7.70 -5.87 17.00
CA ASP A 77 8.49 -6.58 18.04
C ASP A 77 9.99 -6.28 17.92
N ARG A 78 10.46 -5.77 16.77
CA ARG A 78 11.88 -5.53 16.47
C ARG A 78 12.17 -4.06 16.14
N TYR A 79 11.19 -3.19 16.33
CA TYR A 79 11.27 -1.80 15.85
C TYR A 79 12.47 -1.05 16.41
N ASP A 80 12.79 -1.26 17.70
CA ASP A 80 13.88 -0.56 18.37
C ASP A 80 15.28 -1.10 18.03
N ASP A 81 15.36 -2.33 17.50
CA ASP A 81 16.62 -3.01 17.21
C ASP A 81 17.21 -2.60 15.83
N TYR A 82 16.40 -2.03 14.93
CA TYR A 82 16.78 -1.72 13.56
C TYR A 82 16.52 -0.25 13.21
N ASP A 83 17.31 0.27 12.28
CA ASP A 83 17.19 1.63 11.75
C ASP A 83 16.20 1.71 10.58
N GLY A 84 15.92 0.59 9.92
CA GLY A 84 14.96 0.46 8.83
C GLY A 84 14.59 -0.98 8.52
N PHE A 85 13.57 -1.15 7.68
CA PHE A 85 13.01 -2.44 7.31
C PHE A 85 12.86 -2.53 5.79
N VAL A 86 13.29 -3.65 5.21
CA VAL A 86 13.03 -3.98 3.81
C VAL A 86 12.19 -5.24 3.76
N VAL A 87 11.08 -5.20 3.01
CA VAL A 87 10.14 -6.33 2.88
C VAL A 87 10.17 -6.83 1.44
N LEU A 88 10.70 -8.03 1.23
CA LEU A 88 10.59 -8.72 -0.05
C LEU A 88 9.20 -9.35 -0.16
N HIS A 89 8.46 -8.93 -1.18
CA HIS A 89 7.05 -9.23 -1.35
C HIS A 89 6.73 -9.59 -2.81
N GLY A 90 5.76 -10.45 -3.05
CA GLY A 90 5.24 -10.69 -4.39
C GLY A 90 4.51 -9.46 -4.93
N THR A 91 4.61 -9.21 -6.24
CA THR A 91 4.18 -7.93 -6.84
C THR A 91 2.67 -7.73 -6.89
N ASP A 92 1.84 -8.80 -6.89
CA ASP A 92 0.40 -8.69 -7.19
C ASP A 92 -0.39 -7.89 -6.16
N THR A 93 -0.05 -8.00 -4.88
CA THR A 93 -0.74 -7.29 -3.79
C THR A 93 0.19 -6.38 -2.98
N MET A 94 1.38 -6.06 -3.51
CA MET A 94 2.36 -5.21 -2.82
C MET A 94 1.79 -3.83 -2.49
N SER A 95 1.04 -3.20 -3.40
CA SER A 95 0.40 -1.89 -3.17
C SER A 95 -0.66 -1.95 -2.07
N TYR A 96 -1.40 -3.07 -1.95
CA TYR A 96 -2.32 -3.28 -0.82
C TYR A 96 -1.57 -3.42 0.50
N THR A 97 -0.50 -4.22 0.51
CA THR A 97 0.33 -4.40 1.71
C THR A 97 1.00 -3.09 2.12
N ALA A 98 1.57 -2.33 1.18
CA ALA A 98 2.16 -1.02 1.47
C ALA A 98 1.12 -0.01 1.99
N SER A 99 -0.08 -0.01 1.41
CA SER A 99 -1.17 0.86 1.84
C SER A 99 -1.63 0.52 3.26
N VAL A 100 -1.88 -0.75 3.57
CA VAL A 100 -2.35 -1.15 4.89
C VAL A 100 -1.30 -0.90 5.97
N LEU A 101 -0.02 -1.18 5.70
CA LEU A 101 1.08 -0.89 6.65
C LEU A 101 1.19 0.60 6.95
N SER A 102 0.94 1.47 5.96
CA SER A 102 0.92 2.93 6.17
C SER A 102 -0.12 3.38 7.21
N PHE A 103 -1.22 2.63 7.36
CA PHE A 103 -2.26 2.92 8.36
C PHE A 103 -2.05 2.16 9.67
N MET A 104 -1.45 0.96 9.63
CA MET A 104 -1.22 0.14 10.80
C MET A 104 -0.03 0.61 11.65
N PHE A 105 0.83 1.49 11.15
CA PHE A 105 1.92 2.12 11.91
C PHE A 105 1.66 3.61 12.08
N GLU A 106 1.00 4.00 13.18
CA GLU A 106 0.77 5.40 13.52
C GLU A 106 2.07 6.06 14.00
N ASN A 107 2.38 7.24 13.46
CA ASN A 107 3.62 7.98 13.74
C ASN A 107 4.88 7.15 13.44
N LEU A 108 4.93 6.52 12.26
CA LEU A 108 6.09 5.77 11.81
C LEU A 108 7.32 6.69 11.67
N THR A 109 8.41 6.38 12.37
CA THR A 109 9.64 7.19 12.40
C THR A 109 10.83 6.55 11.71
N LYS A 110 10.65 5.35 11.14
CA LYS A 110 11.69 4.60 10.41
C LYS A 110 11.16 4.13 9.06
N PRO A 111 12.01 3.96 8.05
CA PRO A 111 11.56 3.46 6.74
C PRO A 111 11.10 2.01 6.81
N ILE A 112 9.99 1.72 6.11
CA ILE A 112 9.57 0.36 5.76
C ILE A 112 9.47 0.34 4.24
N ILE A 113 10.42 -0.30 3.55
CA ILE A 113 10.48 -0.31 2.10
C ILE A 113 10.09 -1.70 1.59
N LEU A 114 8.98 -1.77 0.87
CA LEU A 114 8.58 -2.98 0.16
C LEU A 114 9.25 -3.00 -1.21
N THR A 115 9.72 -4.16 -1.61
CA THR A 115 10.25 -4.40 -2.94
C THR A 115 10.06 -5.86 -3.35
N GLY A 116 10.41 -6.16 -4.59
CA GLY A 116 10.30 -7.49 -5.16
C GLY A 116 10.96 -7.52 -6.53
N SER A 117 10.55 -8.44 -7.37
CA SER A 117 11.00 -8.47 -8.76
C SER A 117 9.97 -9.14 -9.67
N GLN A 118 10.07 -8.81 -10.96
CA GLN A 118 9.32 -9.52 -12.01
C GLN A 118 9.99 -10.84 -12.38
N LEU A 119 11.33 -10.92 -12.24
CA LEU A 119 12.09 -12.14 -12.49
C LEU A 119 12.80 -12.64 -11.23
N PRO A 120 12.92 -13.97 -11.04
CA PRO A 120 13.71 -14.55 -9.96
C PRO A 120 15.13 -14.00 -9.91
N ILE A 121 15.67 -13.81 -8.71
CA ILE A 121 16.97 -13.15 -8.49
C ILE A 121 18.15 -13.89 -9.13
N GLY A 122 18.02 -15.20 -9.33
CA GLY A 122 19.04 -16.04 -10.01
C GLY A 122 19.00 -15.96 -11.54
N GLN A 123 18.04 -15.26 -12.14
CA GLN A 123 17.97 -15.15 -13.61
C GLN A 123 18.90 -14.08 -14.17
N LEU A 124 19.39 -14.30 -15.41
CA LEU A 124 20.39 -13.43 -16.05
C LEU A 124 19.95 -11.96 -16.18
N ARG A 125 18.66 -11.70 -16.39
CA ARG A 125 18.11 -10.35 -16.60
C ARG A 125 17.22 -9.89 -15.45
N THR A 126 17.46 -10.42 -14.25
CA THR A 126 16.63 -10.07 -13.08
C THR A 126 16.73 -8.58 -12.74
N ASP A 127 15.59 -7.97 -12.44
CA ASP A 127 15.43 -6.67 -11.79
C ASP A 127 15.63 -6.77 -10.26
N GLY A 128 15.60 -7.99 -9.71
CA GLY A 128 15.59 -8.23 -8.26
C GLY A 128 16.86 -7.78 -7.54
N LYS A 129 18.03 -7.85 -8.19
CA LYS A 129 19.29 -7.44 -7.54
C LYS A 129 19.34 -5.94 -7.29
N GLU A 130 19.02 -5.15 -8.31
CA GLU A 130 18.98 -3.70 -8.19
C GLU A 130 17.92 -3.25 -7.20
N ASN A 131 16.69 -3.79 -7.33
CA ASN A 131 15.59 -3.47 -6.43
C ASN A 131 15.93 -3.76 -4.96
N LEU A 132 16.56 -4.91 -4.67
CA LEU A 132 16.97 -5.29 -3.32
C LEU A 132 18.08 -4.40 -2.78
N MET A 133 19.17 -4.22 -3.54
CA MET A 133 20.35 -3.48 -3.09
C MET A 133 19.99 -2.02 -2.80
N THR A 134 19.28 -1.37 -3.71
CA THR A 134 18.87 0.01 -3.54
C THR A 134 17.85 0.18 -2.41
N SER A 135 16.95 -0.79 -2.21
CA SER A 135 16.02 -0.74 -1.06
C SER A 135 16.76 -0.79 0.28
N LEU A 136 17.84 -1.57 0.39
CA LEU A 136 18.65 -1.63 1.62
C LEU A 136 19.42 -0.33 1.86
N GLU A 137 19.97 0.29 0.82
CA GLU A 137 20.62 1.59 0.92
C GLU A 137 19.63 2.68 1.36
N LEU A 138 18.46 2.75 0.73
CA LEU A 138 17.39 3.69 1.08
C LEU A 138 16.87 3.48 2.52
N ALA A 139 16.71 2.22 2.95
CA ALA A 139 16.27 1.89 4.31
C ALA A 139 17.31 2.25 5.38
N SER A 140 18.57 2.41 5.01
CA SER A 140 19.65 2.82 5.91
C SER A 140 20.03 4.30 5.77
N ALA A 141 19.39 5.07 4.86
CA ALA A 141 19.69 6.46 4.60
C ALA A 141 19.26 7.37 5.75
N HIS A 142 20.17 8.24 6.22
CA HIS A 142 19.94 9.19 7.31
C HIS A 142 20.44 10.58 6.95
N HIS A 143 19.81 11.58 7.51
CA HIS A 143 20.29 12.94 7.50
C HIS A 143 21.52 13.09 8.42
N LEU A 144 22.21 14.23 8.32
CA LEU A 144 23.39 14.51 9.13
C LEU A 144 23.10 14.57 10.64
N ASP A 145 21.86 14.85 11.02
CA ASP A 145 21.39 14.85 12.41
C ASP A 145 21.04 13.46 12.95
N GLY A 146 21.14 12.43 12.10
CA GLY A 146 20.85 11.04 12.45
C GLY A 146 19.39 10.64 12.29
N THR A 147 18.50 11.52 11.81
CA THR A 147 17.11 11.14 11.51
C THR A 147 17.03 10.38 10.19
N PRO A 148 16.14 9.37 10.07
CA PRO A 148 15.92 8.67 8.81
C PRO A 148 15.47 9.62 7.69
N THR A 149 16.01 9.44 6.49
CA THR A 149 15.69 10.30 5.34
C THR A 149 14.24 10.11 4.88
N VAL A 150 13.70 8.88 4.92
CA VAL A 150 12.34 8.57 4.46
C VAL A 150 11.60 7.77 5.54
N PRO A 151 11.07 8.41 6.59
CA PRO A 151 10.39 7.73 7.70
C PRO A 151 8.92 7.39 7.37
N GLU A 152 8.71 6.62 6.30
CA GLU A 152 7.37 6.20 5.87
C GLU A 152 7.38 4.83 5.19
N VAL A 153 6.19 4.26 4.94
CA VAL A 153 6.05 3.03 4.17
C VAL A 153 6.14 3.37 2.69
N CYS A 154 7.08 2.71 2.00
CA CYS A 154 7.37 2.95 0.59
C CYS A 154 7.36 1.66 -0.22
N ILE A 155 7.18 1.79 -1.53
CA ILE A 155 7.57 0.79 -2.51
C ILE A 155 8.78 1.34 -3.28
N TYR A 156 9.84 0.54 -3.36
CA TYR A 156 10.93 0.79 -4.29
C TYR A 156 10.86 -0.18 -5.45
N PHE A 157 10.83 0.35 -6.66
CA PHE A 157 10.80 -0.47 -7.87
C PHE A 157 11.35 0.30 -9.07
N SER A 158 12.21 -0.34 -9.86
CA SER A 158 12.70 0.18 -11.15
C SER A 158 13.24 1.64 -11.08
N GLY A 159 14.07 1.95 -10.08
CA GLY A 159 14.71 3.26 -9.93
C GLY A 159 13.88 4.33 -9.20
N HIS A 160 12.68 3.99 -8.73
CA HIS A 160 11.78 4.96 -8.10
C HIS A 160 11.36 4.52 -6.69
N LEU A 161 11.47 5.44 -5.73
CA LEU A 161 10.88 5.27 -4.40
C LEU A 161 9.52 5.95 -4.36
N LEU A 162 8.49 5.16 -4.14
CA LEU A 162 7.09 5.56 -4.19
C LEU A 162 6.50 5.54 -2.78
N ARG A 163 5.63 6.52 -2.44
CA ARG A 163 4.82 6.40 -1.22
C ARG A 163 3.89 5.20 -1.33
N GLY A 164 3.93 4.30 -0.34
CA GLY A 164 3.26 3.02 -0.39
C GLY A 164 1.75 3.11 -0.63
N ASN A 165 1.06 4.01 0.08
CA ASN A 165 -0.38 4.22 -0.04
C ASN A 165 -0.81 5.18 -1.18
N ARG A 166 0.13 5.53 -2.07
CA ARG A 166 -0.12 6.29 -3.31
C ARG A 166 0.19 5.48 -4.55
N SER A 167 0.77 4.31 -4.38
CA SER A 167 1.23 3.45 -5.45
C SER A 167 0.17 2.44 -5.88
N THR A 168 0.21 2.06 -7.14
CA THR A 168 -0.56 0.95 -7.70
C THR A 168 0.27 0.14 -8.68
N LYS A 169 -0.04 -1.16 -8.84
CA LYS A 169 0.58 -2.00 -9.87
C LYS A 169 -0.03 -1.66 -11.22
N GLN A 170 0.76 -1.03 -12.07
CA GLN A 170 0.31 -0.58 -13.40
C GLN A 170 0.59 -1.59 -14.52
N ASN A 171 1.56 -2.49 -14.33
CA ASN A 171 1.98 -3.41 -15.37
C ASN A 171 2.25 -4.81 -14.80
N ALA A 172 1.84 -5.84 -15.53
CA ALA A 172 2.05 -7.24 -15.16
C ALA A 172 3.36 -7.82 -15.70
N ASP A 173 3.93 -7.26 -16.77
CA ASP A 173 5.03 -7.85 -17.52
C ASP A 173 6.31 -7.01 -17.54
N GLU A 174 6.20 -5.68 -17.42
CA GLU A 174 7.35 -4.78 -17.48
C GLU A 174 8.01 -4.60 -16.10
N PHE A 175 9.30 -4.23 -16.11
CA PHE A 175 10.04 -3.97 -14.87
C PHE A 175 9.55 -2.74 -14.12
N ASN A 176 9.01 -1.72 -14.82
CA ASN A 176 8.32 -0.57 -14.21
C ASN A 176 6.89 -0.94 -13.76
N ALA A 177 6.78 -1.95 -12.91
CA ALA A 177 5.50 -2.54 -12.52
C ALA A 177 4.63 -1.64 -11.64
N PHE A 178 5.21 -0.66 -10.94
CA PHE A 178 4.51 0.23 -10.01
C PHE A 178 4.73 1.70 -10.35
N ASP A 179 3.72 2.53 -10.06
CA ASP A 179 3.85 3.98 -10.14
C ASP A 179 2.86 4.69 -9.19
N THR A 180 3.06 6.02 -9.03
CA THR A 180 2.16 6.94 -8.32
C THR A 180 1.66 8.00 -9.30
N PHE A 181 0.39 7.95 -9.69
CA PHE A 181 -0.16 8.82 -10.73
C PHE A 181 -0.63 10.19 -10.23
N ASN A 182 -0.92 10.30 -8.94
CA ASN A 182 -1.42 11.52 -8.31
C ASN A 182 -0.45 12.08 -7.25
N TYR A 183 0.75 11.52 -7.14
CA TYR A 183 1.74 11.97 -6.17
C TYR A 183 3.15 11.84 -6.76
N PRO A 184 4.06 12.78 -6.52
CA PRO A 184 5.42 12.69 -7.04
C PRO A 184 6.21 11.56 -6.37
N HIS A 185 7.20 11.03 -7.07
CA HIS A 185 8.15 10.08 -6.50
C HIS A 185 8.89 10.71 -5.31
N LEU A 186 9.15 9.93 -4.27
CA LEU A 186 9.87 10.41 -3.08
C LEU A 186 11.38 10.43 -3.31
N CYS A 187 11.88 9.53 -4.16
CA CYS A 187 13.28 9.51 -4.59
C CYS A 187 13.39 8.90 -5.98
N GLU A 188 14.32 9.43 -6.76
CA GLU A 188 14.82 8.83 -8.00
C GLU A 188 16.24 8.31 -7.74
N ALA A 189 16.43 6.99 -7.93
CA ALA A 189 17.70 6.32 -7.78
C ALA A 189 18.43 6.26 -9.13
N GLY A 190 19.46 7.09 -9.27
CA GLY A 190 20.39 7.09 -10.38
C GLY A 190 21.81 6.78 -9.87
N VAL A 191 22.81 7.49 -10.39
CA VAL A 191 24.18 7.45 -9.82
C VAL A 191 24.19 7.96 -8.37
N ASN A 192 23.27 8.89 -8.07
CA ASN A 192 23.01 9.41 -6.74
C ASN A 192 21.52 9.35 -6.47
N PHE A 193 21.15 9.30 -5.20
CA PHE A 193 19.75 9.43 -4.78
C PHE A 193 19.32 10.90 -4.85
N ASN A 194 18.23 11.13 -5.56
CA ASN A 194 17.60 12.44 -5.67
C ASN A 194 16.28 12.45 -4.87
N PHE A 195 16.36 12.83 -3.59
CA PHE A 195 15.21 12.85 -2.69
C PHE A 195 14.34 14.09 -2.90
N ASN A 196 13.04 13.90 -2.94
CA ASN A 196 12.03 14.96 -2.98
C ASN A 196 11.58 15.32 -1.55
N GLU A 197 12.46 15.98 -0.82
CA GLU A 197 12.34 16.31 0.61
C GLU A 197 11.02 16.99 1.00
N HIS A 198 10.40 17.77 0.08
CA HIS A 198 9.15 18.47 0.33
C HIS A 198 7.94 17.53 0.40
N ASN A 199 8.05 16.37 -0.23
CA ASN A 199 6.96 15.40 -0.32
C ASN A 199 7.11 14.24 0.68
N ILE A 200 8.25 14.14 1.37
CA ILE A 200 8.46 13.12 2.40
C ILE A 200 7.70 13.49 3.68
N LEU A 201 7.02 12.51 4.29
CA LEU A 201 6.31 12.69 5.56
C LEU A 201 7.28 13.07 6.68
N LYS A 202 6.83 13.94 7.56
CA LYS A 202 7.60 14.40 8.73
C LYS A 202 6.87 13.95 10.00
N PRO A 203 7.22 12.77 10.55
CA PRO A 203 6.63 12.29 11.78
C PRO A 203 7.10 13.13 12.98
N ASP A 204 6.39 12.99 14.08
CA ASP A 204 6.80 13.57 15.36
C ASP A 204 7.79 12.65 16.06
N PHE A 205 9.08 12.90 15.90
CA PHE A 205 10.16 12.10 16.52
C PHE A 205 10.17 12.16 18.05
N THR A 206 9.35 13.02 18.67
CA THR A 206 9.22 13.08 20.14
C THR A 206 8.18 12.08 20.66
N LYS A 207 7.39 11.48 19.78
CA LYS A 207 6.35 10.50 20.12
C LYS A 207 6.75 9.10 19.64
N PRO A 208 6.36 8.06 20.38
CA PRO A 208 6.57 6.70 19.94
C PRO A 208 5.72 6.36 18.70
N MET A 209 6.21 5.44 17.88
CA MET A 209 5.40 4.74 16.90
C MET A 209 4.39 3.84 17.62
N VAL A 210 3.13 3.81 17.14
CA VAL A 210 2.07 2.97 17.69
C VAL A 210 1.60 1.97 16.63
N PRO A 211 1.81 0.66 16.82
CA PRO A 211 1.33 -0.37 15.90
C PRO A 211 -0.15 -0.68 16.17
N HIS A 212 -0.94 -0.82 15.11
CA HIS A 212 -2.32 -1.31 15.14
C HIS A 212 -2.37 -2.68 14.48
N PHE A 213 -3.07 -3.63 15.11
CA PHE A 213 -3.06 -5.02 14.67
C PHE A 213 -4.38 -5.49 14.07
N GLU A 214 -5.46 -4.76 14.30
CA GLU A 214 -6.79 -5.20 13.90
C GLU A 214 -7.24 -4.47 12.63
N LEU A 215 -7.94 -5.23 11.78
CA LEU A 215 -8.58 -4.79 10.56
C LEU A 215 -10.00 -5.36 10.50
N ASP A 216 -10.94 -4.58 10.00
CA ASP A 216 -12.29 -5.04 9.71
C ASP A 216 -12.48 -5.09 8.18
N ASN A 217 -12.61 -6.27 7.63
CA ASN A 217 -12.69 -6.53 6.20
C ASN A 217 -14.12 -6.59 5.64
N ASN A 218 -15.12 -6.08 6.38
CA ASN A 218 -16.50 -5.94 5.92
C ASN A 218 -16.64 -4.76 4.93
N VAL A 219 -15.84 -4.78 3.88
CA VAL A 219 -15.76 -3.78 2.82
C VAL A 219 -15.83 -4.46 1.46
N ILE A 220 -16.52 -3.83 0.51
CA ILE A 220 -16.56 -4.28 -0.89
C ILE A 220 -16.05 -3.19 -1.82
N ILE A 221 -15.47 -3.60 -2.95
CA ILE A 221 -15.13 -2.72 -4.06
C ILE A 221 -16.17 -2.92 -5.15
N PHE A 222 -16.78 -1.83 -5.61
CA PHE A 222 -17.83 -1.83 -6.60
C PHE A 222 -17.47 -0.87 -7.74
N SER A 223 -17.37 -1.39 -8.96
CA SER A 223 -17.08 -0.56 -10.15
C SER A 223 -18.35 -0.34 -10.97
N LEU A 224 -18.69 0.92 -11.24
CA LEU A 224 -19.75 1.27 -12.16
C LEU A 224 -19.35 0.93 -13.60
N PHE A 225 -20.30 0.43 -14.38
CA PHE A 225 -20.13 0.22 -15.82
C PHE A 225 -21.47 0.42 -16.55
N PRO A 226 -21.47 0.80 -17.84
CA PRO A 226 -22.70 0.90 -18.62
C PRO A 226 -23.41 -0.43 -18.74
N GLY A 227 -24.69 -0.47 -18.36
CA GLY A 227 -25.50 -1.71 -18.36
C GLY A 227 -25.52 -2.45 -17.02
N ILE A 228 -25.09 -1.81 -15.96
CA ILE A 228 -25.20 -2.39 -14.61
C ILE A 228 -26.68 -2.48 -14.20
N GLU A 229 -27.08 -3.60 -13.62
CA GLU A 229 -28.47 -3.92 -13.30
C GLU A 229 -28.78 -3.71 -11.82
N GLU A 230 -29.93 -3.07 -11.55
CA GLU A 230 -30.40 -2.73 -10.20
C GLU A 230 -30.44 -3.93 -9.26
N HIS A 231 -31.01 -5.06 -9.72
CA HIS A 231 -31.21 -6.24 -8.87
C HIS A 231 -29.89 -6.88 -8.39
N LEU A 232 -28.80 -6.78 -9.19
CA LEU A 232 -27.48 -7.28 -8.80
C LEU A 232 -26.85 -6.43 -7.69
N ILE A 233 -27.06 -5.12 -7.76
CA ILE A 233 -26.55 -4.18 -6.77
C ILE A 233 -27.28 -4.33 -5.44
N HIS A 234 -28.62 -4.50 -5.48
CA HIS A 234 -29.39 -4.83 -4.28
C HIS A 234 -28.83 -6.05 -3.57
N HIS A 235 -28.62 -7.15 -4.28
CA HIS A 235 -28.07 -8.39 -3.69
C HIS A 235 -26.70 -8.17 -3.03
N MET A 236 -25.82 -7.41 -3.68
CA MET A 236 -24.47 -7.14 -3.18
C MET A 236 -24.51 -6.26 -1.91
N PHE A 237 -25.40 -5.24 -1.88
CA PHE A 237 -25.43 -4.25 -0.81
C PHE A 237 -26.33 -4.66 0.37
N ASP A 238 -27.14 -5.70 0.23
CA ASP A 238 -28.00 -6.21 1.30
C ASP A 238 -27.28 -7.11 2.32
N ALA A 239 -25.98 -7.39 2.12
CA ALA A 239 -25.19 -8.14 3.09
C ALA A 239 -25.27 -7.49 4.48
N PRO A 240 -25.73 -8.22 5.53
CA PRO A 240 -25.96 -7.63 6.85
C PRO A 240 -24.69 -7.17 7.56
N GLU A 241 -23.55 -7.80 7.26
CA GLU A 241 -22.24 -7.47 7.83
C GLU A 241 -21.52 -6.34 7.09
N LEU A 242 -22.05 -5.89 5.94
CA LEU A 242 -21.43 -4.84 5.13
C LEU A 242 -21.33 -3.53 5.92
N ARG A 243 -20.11 -3.00 6.06
CA ARG A 243 -19.83 -1.73 6.75
C ARG A 243 -19.40 -0.62 5.82
N SER A 244 -18.78 -0.95 4.69
CA SER A 244 -18.38 0.07 3.72
C SER A 244 -18.27 -0.43 2.29
N ILE A 245 -18.33 0.52 1.37
CA ILE A 245 -18.26 0.32 -0.07
C ILE A 245 -17.26 1.31 -0.65
N VAL A 246 -16.27 0.82 -1.38
CA VAL A 246 -15.44 1.65 -2.27
C VAL A 246 -16.09 1.61 -3.65
N MET A 247 -16.79 2.68 -4.02
CA MET A 247 -17.43 2.83 -5.31
C MET A 247 -16.48 3.48 -6.31
N ARG A 248 -16.14 2.76 -7.38
CA ARG A 248 -15.34 3.28 -8.48
C ARG A 248 -16.25 3.86 -9.55
N SER A 249 -16.24 5.17 -9.68
CA SER A 249 -17.11 5.94 -10.59
C SER A 249 -16.35 6.48 -11.81
N TYR A 250 -17.06 7.11 -12.74
CA TYR A 250 -16.50 7.62 -13.99
C TYR A 250 -15.81 8.97 -13.82
N GLY A 251 -14.69 9.16 -14.52
CA GLY A 251 -14.00 10.44 -14.61
C GLY A 251 -13.76 11.07 -13.23
N SER A 252 -14.21 12.30 -13.04
CA SER A 252 -14.05 13.07 -11.79
C SER A 252 -15.11 12.76 -10.72
N GLY A 253 -15.68 11.56 -10.71
CA GLY A 253 -16.65 11.13 -9.69
C GLY A 253 -18.09 11.02 -10.16
N ASN A 254 -18.33 10.93 -11.48
CA ASN A 254 -19.67 10.86 -12.07
C ASN A 254 -20.26 9.44 -11.99
N ALA A 255 -21.57 9.36 -11.79
CA ALA A 255 -22.35 8.12 -11.76
C ALA A 255 -23.57 8.24 -12.70
N PRO A 256 -24.20 7.12 -13.10
CA PRO A 256 -25.46 7.15 -13.81
C PRO A 256 -26.54 7.88 -13.00
N GLN A 257 -27.30 8.77 -13.65
CA GLN A 257 -28.43 9.47 -13.03
C GLN A 257 -29.70 8.61 -13.01
N GLN A 258 -29.54 7.38 -12.49
CA GLN A 258 -30.66 6.44 -12.35
C GLN A 258 -31.26 6.60 -10.95
N PRO A 259 -32.59 6.86 -10.84
CA PRO A 259 -33.22 7.03 -9.53
C PRO A 259 -32.97 5.85 -8.58
N TRP A 260 -33.02 4.60 -9.10
CA TRP A 260 -32.79 3.41 -8.32
C TRP A 260 -31.40 3.37 -7.67
N LEU A 261 -30.35 3.88 -8.37
CA LEU A 261 -28.98 3.90 -7.82
C LEU A 261 -28.89 4.85 -6.64
N MET A 262 -29.45 6.05 -6.75
CA MET A 262 -29.49 7.02 -5.66
C MET A 262 -30.31 6.50 -4.46
N ASP A 263 -31.41 5.79 -4.73
CA ASP A 263 -32.24 5.19 -3.68
C ASP A 263 -31.51 4.05 -2.94
N ILE A 264 -30.77 3.20 -3.66
CA ILE A 264 -29.93 2.17 -3.04
C ILE A 264 -28.83 2.79 -2.19
N LEU A 265 -28.10 3.78 -2.72
CA LEU A 265 -27.01 4.45 -1.99
C LEU A 265 -27.54 5.14 -0.71
N ARG A 266 -28.72 5.75 -0.79
CA ARG A 266 -29.38 6.36 0.38
C ARG A 266 -29.75 5.30 1.43
N LYS A 267 -30.38 4.19 1.02
CA LYS A 267 -30.73 3.08 1.91
C LYS A 267 -29.52 2.46 2.63
N VAL A 268 -28.39 2.26 1.93
CA VAL A 268 -27.19 1.72 2.58
C VAL A 268 -26.59 2.75 3.53
N SER A 269 -26.63 4.04 3.20
CA SER A 269 -26.20 5.12 4.10
C SER A 269 -27.06 5.23 5.37
N GLU A 270 -28.39 5.00 5.28
CA GLU A 270 -29.31 4.91 6.41
C GLU A 270 -29.04 3.70 7.33
N ARG A 271 -28.35 2.68 6.83
CA ARG A 271 -27.84 1.53 7.59
C ARG A 271 -26.44 1.77 8.16
N ASP A 272 -25.95 3.00 8.17
CA ASP A 272 -24.59 3.36 8.58
C ASP A 272 -23.46 2.77 7.70
N VAL A 273 -23.78 2.23 6.53
CA VAL A 273 -22.76 1.78 5.58
C VAL A 273 -22.08 2.99 4.93
N ILE A 274 -20.77 3.02 4.95
CA ILE A 274 -19.98 4.15 4.41
C ILE A 274 -19.68 3.90 2.93
N VAL A 275 -20.11 4.80 2.07
CA VAL A 275 -19.82 4.73 0.63
C VAL A 275 -18.77 5.79 0.28
N VAL A 276 -17.61 5.34 -0.17
CA VAL A 276 -16.51 6.21 -0.61
C VAL A 276 -16.42 6.17 -2.13
N ASN A 277 -16.52 7.33 -2.77
CA ASN A 277 -16.44 7.48 -4.23
C ASN A 277 -14.99 7.76 -4.63
N ILE A 278 -14.39 6.88 -5.43
CA ILE A 278 -13.08 7.04 -6.07
C ILE A 278 -13.22 7.00 -7.59
N SER A 279 -12.23 7.55 -8.31
CA SER A 279 -12.23 7.50 -9.77
C SER A 279 -11.82 6.10 -10.30
N GLN A 280 -12.38 5.72 -11.47
CA GLN A 280 -11.84 4.61 -12.27
C GLN A 280 -10.61 5.02 -13.07
N CYS A 281 -10.39 6.32 -13.24
CA CYS A 281 -9.20 6.82 -13.91
C CYS A 281 -7.97 6.62 -13.03
N ILE A 282 -6.86 6.27 -13.67
CA ILE A 282 -5.59 6.04 -12.97
C ILE A 282 -5.01 7.33 -12.37
N SER A 283 -5.33 8.49 -12.96
CA SER A 283 -4.94 9.82 -12.47
C SER A 283 -6.12 10.77 -12.41
N GLY A 284 -6.00 11.81 -11.59
CA GLY A 284 -7.04 12.78 -11.29
C GLY A 284 -7.74 12.49 -9.97
N GLN A 285 -8.77 13.26 -9.65
CA GLN A 285 -9.46 13.18 -8.37
C GLN A 285 -10.97 13.22 -8.53
N VAL A 286 -11.68 12.80 -7.49
CA VAL A 286 -13.12 12.94 -7.36
C VAL A 286 -13.49 14.35 -6.88
N GLU A 287 -14.24 15.10 -7.71
CA GLU A 287 -14.71 16.45 -7.44
C GLU A 287 -16.25 16.47 -7.35
N MET A 288 -16.79 16.03 -6.19
CA MET A 288 -18.24 15.88 -6.01
C MET A 288 -19.03 17.20 -6.05
N ASN A 289 -18.37 18.35 -6.03
CA ASN A 289 -19.01 19.67 -6.12
C ASN A 289 -19.01 20.25 -7.54
N ARG A 290 -18.48 19.53 -8.52
CA ARG A 290 -18.31 20.05 -9.89
C ARG A 290 -19.52 19.86 -10.78
N TYR A 291 -20.24 18.75 -10.61
CA TYR A 291 -21.37 18.36 -11.46
C TYR A 291 -22.59 18.00 -10.60
N ASP A 292 -23.79 18.13 -11.19
CA ASP A 292 -25.06 17.80 -10.52
C ASP A 292 -25.11 16.37 -10.00
N THR A 293 -24.54 15.42 -10.75
CA THR A 293 -24.40 14.02 -10.32
C THR A 293 -23.60 13.87 -9.03
N GLY A 294 -22.57 14.69 -8.81
CA GLY A 294 -21.80 14.70 -7.58
C GLY A 294 -22.61 15.19 -6.38
N TYR A 295 -23.46 16.20 -6.58
CA TYR A 295 -24.38 16.66 -5.54
C TYR A 295 -25.39 15.60 -5.17
N GLN A 296 -25.98 14.89 -6.15
CA GLN A 296 -26.93 13.80 -5.90
C GLN A 296 -26.28 12.65 -5.10
N LEU A 297 -25.02 12.27 -5.42
CA LEU A 297 -24.26 11.28 -4.66
C LEU A 297 -24.02 11.74 -3.22
N LYS A 298 -23.69 13.00 -3.02
CA LYS A 298 -23.47 13.59 -1.72
C LYS A 298 -24.75 13.59 -0.88
N ASP A 299 -25.90 13.95 -1.48
CA ASP A 299 -27.21 13.88 -0.84
C ASP A 299 -27.62 12.44 -0.48
N ALA A 300 -27.14 11.44 -1.25
CA ALA A 300 -27.32 10.04 -0.94
C ALA A 300 -26.35 9.50 0.15
N GLY A 301 -25.52 10.38 0.77
CA GLY A 301 -24.60 10.04 1.82
C GLY A 301 -23.22 9.51 1.37
N VAL A 302 -22.91 9.60 0.07
CA VAL A 302 -21.60 9.20 -0.47
C VAL A 302 -20.56 10.26 -0.14
N ILE A 303 -19.35 9.84 0.27
CA ILE A 303 -18.23 10.74 0.53
C ILE A 303 -17.16 10.63 -0.56
N SER A 304 -16.35 11.69 -0.72
CA SER A 304 -15.25 11.71 -1.68
C SER A 304 -14.07 10.88 -1.16
N GLY A 305 -13.46 10.09 -2.05
CA GLY A 305 -12.15 9.47 -1.85
C GLY A 305 -11.01 10.30 -2.39
N TYR A 306 -11.30 11.51 -2.90
CA TYR A 306 -10.31 12.43 -3.49
C TYR A 306 -9.50 11.77 -4.63
N ASP A 307 -8.18 11.82 -4.51
CA ASP A 307 -7.21 11.23 -5.44
C ASP A 307 -6.63 9.89 -4.94
N SER A 308 -7.34 9.23 -4.00
CA SER A 308 -6.94 7.96 -3.42
C SER A 308 -6.85 6.85 -4.46
N THR A 309 -5.87 5.96 -4.32
CA THR A 309 -5.89 4.67 -5.01
C THR A 309 -6.95 3.74 -4.41
N VAL A 310 -7.36 2.72 -5.16
CA VAL A 310 -8.31 1.72 -4.63
C VAL A 310 -7.73 0.97 -3.44
N GLU A 311 -6.43 0.66 -3.50
CA GLU A 311 -5.69 -0.03 -2.46
C GLU A 311 -5.69 0.78 -1.15
N ALA A 312 -5.41 2.08 -1.24
CA ALA A 312 -5.44 2.96 -0.09
C ALA A 312 -6.85 3.15 0.46
N ALA A 313 -7.85 3.36 -0.38
CA ALA A 313 -9.23 3.57 0.05
C ALA A 313 -9.78 2.36 0.83
N VAL A 314 -9.61 1.13 0.30
CA VAL A 314 -10.11 -0.08 0.94
C VAL A 314 -9.36 -0.39 2.24
N THR A 315 -8.03 -0.27 2.25
CA THR A 315 -7.24 -0.60 3.45
C THR A 315 -7.38 0.46 4.55
N LYS A 316 -7.60 1.73 4.19
CA LYS A 316 -7.96 2.78 5.15
C LYS A 316 -9.29 2.50 5.82
N LEU A 317 -10.32 2.10 5.06
CA LEU A 317 -11.61 1.70 5.61
C LEU A 317 -11.47 0.51 6.57
N MET A 318 -10.75 -0.55 6.15
CA MET A 318 -10.49 -1.72 7.02
C MET A 318 -9.84 -1.32 8.35
N HIS A 319 -8.86 -0.41 8.31
CA HIS A 319 -8.18 0.11 9.50
C HIS A 319 -9.13 0.95 10.38
N LEU A 320 -9.82 1.92 9.79
CA LEU A 320 -10.69 2.82 10.53
C LEU A 320 -11.90 2.10 11.16
N GLN A 321 -12.46 1.11 10.45
CA GLN A 321 -13.56 0.29 10.96
C GLN A 321 -13.17 -0.58 12.15
N ALA A 322 -11.94 -1.05 12.20
CA ALA A 322 -11.41 -1.78 13.36
C ALA A 322 -11.11 -0.85 14.54
N LYS A 323 -10.72 0.41 14.26
CA LYS A 323 -10.35 1.40 15.27
C LYS A 323 -11.55 2.13 15.88
N TYR A 324 -12.62 2.37 15.10
CA TYR A 324 -13.79 3.16 15.48
C TYR A 324 -15.09 2.40 15.23
N ASN A 325 -16.05 2.53 16.17
CA ASN A 325 -17.34 1.87 16.07
C ASN A 325 -18.41 2.73 15.38
N ASP A 326 -18.25 4.06 15.40
CA ASP A 326 -19.23 4.99 14.84
C ASP A 326 -18.87 5.43 13.42
N SER A 327 -19.86 5.46 12.54
CA SER A 327 -19.71 5.80 11.13
C SER A 327 -19.33 7.27 10.91
N GLU A 328 -19.73 8.18 11.80
CA GLU A 328 -19.44 9.61 11.67
C GLU A 328 -17.94 9.89 11.83
N THR A 329 -17.32 9.30 12.86
CA THR A 329 -15.86 9.37 13.07
C THR A 329 -15.09 8.77 11.89
N ILE A 330 -15.53 7.63 11.36
CA ILE A 330 -14.89 7.01 10.20
C ILE A 330 -15.00 7.93 8.97
N ARG A 331 -16.20 8.49 8.67
CA ARG A 331 -16.41 9.46 7.58
C ARG A 331 -15.50 10.67 7.71
N LYS A 332 -15.35 11.20 8.94
CA LYS A 332 -14.45 12.31 9.24
C LYS A 332 -13.00 11.98 8.88
N TYR A 333 -12.49 10.81 9.31
CA TYR A 333 -11.12 10.40 9.02
C TYR A 333 -10.91 10.00 7.56
N MET A 334 -11.92 9.48 6.87
CA MET A 334 -11.85 9.26 5.42
C MET A 334 -11.65 10.56 4.63
N ASN A 335 -12.18 11.68 5.13
CA ASN A 335 -12.00 13.02 4.55
C ASN A 335 -10.74 13.76 5.05
N GLN A 336 -9.81 13.08 5.73
CA GLN A 336 -8.53 13.62 6.19
C GLN A 336 -7.39 12.73 5.68
N SER A 337 -6.25 13.33 5.35
CA SER A 337 -5.03 12.57 5.13
C SER A 337 -4.43 12.16 6.47
N ILE A 338 -4.35 10.85 6.75
CA ILE A 338 -3.80 10.32 8.00
C ILE A 338 -2.39 9.75 7.83
N ALA A 339 -2.02 9.36 6.61
CA ALA A 339 -0.72 8.80 6.27
C ALA A 339 -0.23 9.27 4.88
N GLY A 340 -0.69 10.43 4.41
CA GLY A 340 -0.30 10.97 3.10
C GLY A 340 -1.03 10.37 1.90
N GLU A 341 -2.11 9.60 2.12
CA GLU A 341 -2.81 8.79 1.12
C GLU A 341 -3.74 9.59 0.19
N ILE A 342 -4.11 10.81 0.56
CA ILE A 342 -4.93 11.72 -0.25
C ILE A 342 -4.37 13.15 -0.24
N THR A 343 -4.64 13.89 -1.31
CA THR A 343 -4.37 15.33 -1.39
C THR A 343 -5.69 16.09 -1.23
N ILE A 344 -5.71 17.03 -0.27
CA ILE A 344 -6.86 17.91 -0.05
C ILE A 344 -6.45 19.30 -0.46
N TYR A 345 -7.07 19.81 -1.53
CA TYR A 345 -6.90 21.20 -1.95
C TYR A 345 -7.89 22.06 -1.16
N ASN A 346 -7.36 23.03 -0.42
CA ASN A 346 -8.13 24.04 0.33
C ASN A 346 -8.71 25.11 -0.60
#